data_b52ceb8180d00a291d11b4f5ea9af0f2
#
_entry.id   b52ceb8180d00a291d11b4f5ea9af0f2
#
_cell.length_a   1.000
_cell.length_b   1.000
_cell.length_c   1.000
_cell.angle_alpha   90.00
_cell.angle_beta   90.00
_cell.angle_gamma   90.00
#
_symmetry.space_group_name_H-M   'P 1'
#
loop_
_entity.id
_entity.type
_entity.pdbx_description
1 polymer ?
#
loop_
_entity_poly.entity_id
_entity_poly.type
_entity_poly.pdbx_seq_one_letter_code
_entity_poly.pdbx_strand_id
1 'polypeptide(L)'
;MMDDIDTLIDSTTNPIHRKILVNYRRHGLLEVSGRYDELLAPNMTVDSPHYRVFEGGQGVILDGMTEVRGFYQTLAGMDMLVMWTGKQKMAVADWGFAGEAEFSQFVPGKMLGDNVFGSLDESTSSSASEYDADAYYLVRRTLAFVWHYDNDVRLIGEHVYEDASSKTVNKVASEDVISGSRAAQLLESVIDKYELPE
;
A
#
# COMPACT_ATOMS: atom_id res chain seq x y z
N MET A 1 4.98 12.50 -1.02
CA MET A 1 4.36 11.23 -0.63
C MET A 1 4.72 10.82 0.80
N MET A 2 5.96 10.96 1.24
CA MET A 2 6.43 10.53 2.57
C MET A 2 7.03 11.65 3.43
N ASP A 3 6.76 12.91 3.11
CA ASP A 3 7.38 14.06 3.80
C ASP A 3 6.96 14.19 5.28
N ASP A 4 5.73 13.80 5.59
CA ASP A 4 5.22 13.74 6.97
C ASP A 4 5.87 12.60 7.75
N ILE A 5 6.12 11.45 7.11
CA ILE A 5 6.85 10.33 7.71
C ILE A 5 8.32 10.68 7.90
N ASP A 6 8.95 11.35 6.93
CA ASP A 6 10.31 11.86 7.06
C ASP A 6 10.43 12.77 8.29
N THR A 7 9.49 13.70 8.45
CA THR A 7 9.42 14.59 9.61
C THR A 7 9.25 13.83 10.92
N LEU A 8 8.42 12.78 10.91
CA LEU A 8 8.19 11.94 12.07
C LEU A 8 9.44 11.12 12.44
N ILE A 9 10.13 10.53 11.45
CA ILE A 9 11.42 9.82 11.63
C ILE A 9 12.45 10.74 12.28
N ASP A 10 12.60 11.97 11.76
CA ASP A 10 13.62 12.91 12.21
C ASP A 10 13.35 13.43 13.63
N SER A 11 12.06 13.49 14.04
CA SER A 11 11.66 13.93 15.39
C SER A 11 11.54 12.80 16.41
N THR A 12 11.55 11.54 15.97
CA THR A 12 11.37 10.38 16.85
C THR A 12 12.68 10.03 17.57
N THR A 13 12.68 10.10 18.90
CA THR A 13 13.86 9.82 19.75
C THR A 13 13.95 8.36 20.20
N ASN A 14 12.83 7.63 20.27
CA ASN A 14 12.85 6.19 20.57
C ASN A 14 13.47 5.43 19.39
N PRO A 15 14.58 4.69 19.59
CA PRO A 15 15.28 4.02 18.49
C PRO A 15 14.46 2.91 17.81
N ILE A 16 13.63 2.17 18.56
CA ILE A 16 12.75 1.12 18.00
C ILE A 16 11.68 1.76 17.13
N HIS A 17 10.98 2.77 17.63
CA HIS A 17 9.96 3.48 16.87
C HIS A 17 10.52 4.11 15.59
N ARG A 18 11.74 4.69 15.69
CA ARG A 18 12.41 5.26 14.52
C ARG A 18 12.72 4.18 13.47
N LYS A 19 13.22 3.02 13.90
CA LYS A 19 13.49 1.87 13.00
C LYS A 19 12.20 1.37 12.30
N ILE A 20 11.09 1.26 13.04
CA ILE A 20 9.77 0.90 12.50
C ILE A 20 9.34 1.88 11.42
N LEU A 21 9.44 3.19 11.67
CA LEU A 21 9.08 4.22 10.71
C LEU A 21 9.96 4.20 9.45
N VAL A 22 11.26 3.90 9.59
CA VAL A 22 12.18 3.75 8.45
C VAL A 22 11.80 2.55 7.60
N ASN A 23 11.48 1.39 8.21
CA ASN A 23 10.99 0.22 7.51
C ASN A 23 9.67 0.53 6.77
N TYR A 24 8.69 1.11 7.46
CA TYR A 24 7.41 1.52 6.88
C TYR A 24 7.57 2.45 5.66
N ARG A 25 8.38 3.50 5.81
CA ARG A 25 8.66 4.43 4.73
C ARG A 25 9.24 3.72 3.49
N ARG A 26 10.27 2.89 3.74
CA ARG A 26 10.92 2.13 2.68
C ARG A 26 9.95 1.17 2.02
N HIS A 27 9.14 0.46 2.80
CA HIS A 27 8.10 -0.43 2.31
C HIS A 27 7.17 0.28 1.31
N GLY A 28 6.54 1.39 1.69
CA GLY A 28 5.62 2.10 0.81
C GLY A 28 6.28 2.63 -0.47
N LEU A 29 7.56 3.05 -0.42
CA LEU A 29 8.30 3.51 -1.60
C LEU A 29 8.68 2.33 -2.53
N LEU A 30 9.08 1.19 -1.97
CA LEU A 30 9.37 -0.04 -2.73
C LEU A 30 8.11 -0.59 -3.38
N GLU A 31 6.99 -0.62 -2.66
CA GLU A 31 5.69 -1.06 -3.17
C GLU A 31 5.27 -0.25 -4.39
N VAL A 32 5.20 1.07 -4.27
CA VAL A 32 4.79 1.96 -5.37
C VAL A 32 5.76 1.91 -6.55
N SER A 33 7.02 1.56 -6.31
CA SER A 33 8.04 1.36 -7.35
C SER A 33 7.98 -0.02 -8.01
N GLY A 34 7.10 -0.93 -7.56
CA GLY A 34 7.04 -2.31 -8.03
C GLY A 34 8.22 -3.19 -7.60
N ARG A 35 9.03 -2.73 -6.63
CA ARG A 35 10.22 -3.44 -6.11
C ARG A 35 9.85 -4.36 -4.94
N TYR A 36 8.76 -5.12 -5.08
CA TYR A 36 8.23 -5.95 -4.00
C TYR A 36 9.15 -7.12 -3.59
N ASP A 37 10.09 -7.54 -4.43
CA ASP A 37 11.11 -8.52 -4.01
C ASP A 37 12.03 -7.98 -2.91
N GLU A 38 12.35 -6.70 -2.95
CA GLU A 38 13.14 -6.02 -1.92
C GLU A 38 12.31 -5.73 -0.66
N LEU A 39 11.03 -5.38 -0.85
CA LEU A 39 10.07 -5.22 0.23
C LEU A 39 9.88 -6.52 1.01
N LEU A 40 9.86 -7.66 0.33
CA LEU A 40 9.72 -9.00 0.91
C LEU A 40 11.07 -9.65 1.27
N ALA A 41 12.17 -8.91 1.22
CA ALA A 41 13.48 -9.42 1.62
C ALA A 41 13.55 -9.69 3.14
N PRO A 42 14.40 -10.64 3.59
CA PRO A 42 14.45 -11.08 5.00
C PRO A 42 14.81 -9.98 6.02
N ASN A 43 15.41 -8.88 5.58
CA ASN A 43 15.70 -7.71 6.42
C ASN A 43 14.54 -6.69 6.50
N MET A 44 13.48 -6.88 5.72
CA MET A 44 12.29 -6.02 5.70
C MET A 44 11.06 -6.74 6.27
N THR A 45 10.87 -8.00 5.92
CA THR A 45 9.66 -8.79 6.21
C THR A 45 10.04 -10.15 6.76
N VAL A 46 9.25 -10.68 7.70
CA VAL A 46 9.44 -12.02 8.26
C VAL A 46 9.18 -13.12 7.22
N ASP A 47 9.66 -14.34 7.49
CA ASP A 47 9.53 -15.47 6.56
C ASP A 47 8.07 -15.92 6.32
N SER A 48 7.19 -15.68 7.30
CA SER A 48 5.77 -16.02 7.21
C SER A 48 4.90 -14.79 7.56
N PRO A 49 4.82 -13.81 6.66
CA PRO A 49 3.97 -12.63 6.86
C PRO A 49 2.50 -12.97 6.72
N HIS A 50 1.62 -12.13 7.31
CA HIS A 50 0.18 -12.26 7.14
C HIS A 50 -0.49 -10.90 6.96
N TYR A 51 -1.23 -10.78 5.88
CA TYR A 51 -1.92 -9.56 5.52
C TYR A 51 -3.43 -9.72 5.67
N ARG A 52 -4.09 -8.65 6.09
CA ARG A 52 -5.54 -8.56 6.29
C ARG A 52 -6.03 -7.24 5.68
N VAL A 53 -6.53 -7.30 4.47
CA VAL A 53 -6.95 -6.10 3.74
C VAL A 53 -8.46 -6.14 3.54
N PHE A 54 -9.16 -5.22 4.17
CA PHE A 54 -10.62 -5.11 4.12
C PHE A 54 -11.00 -3.79 3.42
N GLU A 55 -11.18 -3.89 2.12
CA GLU A 55 -11.57 -2.79 1.25
C GLU A 55 -12.74 -3.18 0.37
N GLY A 56 -13.61 -2.21 0.04
CA GLY A 56 -14.74 -2.42 -0.86
C GLY A 56 -15.78 -3.44 -0.37
N GLY A 57 -15.85 -3.68 0.94
CA GLY A 57 -16.80 -4.63 1.54
C GLY A 57 -16.35 -6.10 1.48
N GLN A 58 -15.13 -6.36 1.03
CA GLN A 58 -14.52 -7.71 1.01
C GLN A 58 -13.22 -7.72 1.80
N GLY A 59 -12.80 -8.93 2.23
CA GLY A 59 -11.56 -9.16 2.91
C GLY A 59 -10.62 -10.03 2.10
N VAL A 60 -9.40 -9.55 1.88
CA VAL A 60 -8.28 -10.37 1.39
C VAL A 60 -7.47 -10.81 2.60
N ILE A 61 -7.35 -12.12 2.77
CA ILE A 61 -6.62 -12.76 3.85
C ILE A 61 -5.46 -13.52 3.20
N LEU A 62 -4.23 -13.15 3.54
CA LEU A 62 -3.02 -13.73 2.99
C LEU A 62 -2.14 -14.25 4.14
N ASP A 63 -1.83 -15.53 4.11
CA ASP A 63 -1.01 -16.19 5.13
C ASP A 63 0.25 -16.82 4.49
N GLY A 64 1.39 -16.24 4.85
CA GLY A 64 2.70 -16.70 4.40
C GLY A 64 3.22 -16.01 3.13
N MET A 65 4.53 -16.16 2.93
CA MET A 65 5.27 -15.47 1.88
C MET A 65 4.74 -15.75 0.46
N THR A 66 4.26 -16.96 0.20
CA THR A 66 3.78 -17.32 -1.14
C THR A 66 2.53 -16.53 -1.52
N GLU A 67 1.57 -16.40 -0.62
CA GLU A 67 0.33 -15.67 -0.88
C GLU A 67 0.58 -14.17 -0.96
N VAL A 68 1.36 -13.62 -0.02
CA VAL A 68 1.71 -12.20 -0.02
C VAL A 68 2.50 -11.81 -1.27
N ARG A 69 3.45 -12.63 -1.71
CA ARG A 69 4.18 -12.40 -2.96
C ARG A 69 3.27 -12.46 -4.18
N GLY A 70 2.37 -13.44 -4.24
CA GLY A 70 1.37 -13.58 -5.31
C GLY A 70 0.46 -12.35 -5.41
N PHE A 71 0.06 -11.79 -4.26
CA PHE A 71 -0.72 -10.55 -4.19
C PHE A 71 0.03 -9.38 -4.85
N TYR A 72 1.28 -9.11 -4.46
CA TYR A 72 2.08 -8.05 -5.10
C TYR A 72 2.33 -8.29 -6.60
N GLN A 73 2.60 -9.53 -7.00
CA GLN A 73 2.78 -9.88 -8.42
C GLN A 73 1.52 -9.58 -9.23
N THR A 74 0.35 -9.88 -8.69
CA THR A 74 -0.93 -9.62 -9.34
C THR A 74 -1.18 -8.12 -9.49
N LEU A 75 -1.01 -7.34 -8.42
CA LEU A 75 -1.20 -5.89 -8.46
C LEU A 75 -0.18 -5.20 -9.39
N ALA A 76 1.07 -5.64 -9.37
CA ALA A 76 2.10 -5.12 -10.28
C ALA A 76 1.77 -5.42 -11.75
N GLY A 77 1.29 -6.64 -12.05
CA GLY A 77 0.88 -7.04 -13.39
C GLY A 77 -0.31 -6.24 -13.94
N MET A 78 -1.12 -5.66 -13.06
CA MET A 78 -2.27 -4.81 -13.39
C MET A 78 -1.95 -3.30 -13.34
N ASP A 79 -0.72 -2.91 -13.05
CA ASP A 79 -0.27 -1.52 -12.82
C ASP A 79 -1.05 -0.83 -11.66
N MET A 80 -1.39 -1.60 -10.63
CA MET A 80 -2.23 -1.18 -9.50
C MET A 80 -1.46 -0.78 -8.24
N LEU A 81 -0.12 -0.77 -8.27
CA LEU A 81 0.71 -0.40 -7.11
C LEU A 81 0.93 1.11 -6.98
N VAL A 82 0.54 1.91 -7.99
CA VAL A 82 0.73 3.37 -7.94
C VAL A 82 -0.33 4.00 -7.05
N MET A 83 0.04 4.22 -5.80
CA MET A 83 -0.78 4.87 -4.80
C MET A 83 0.03 5.88 -3.99
N TRP A 84 -0.65 6.81 -3.34
CA TRP A 84 -0.03 7.75 -2.42
C TRP A 84 -0.98 8.16 -1.31
N THR A 85 -0.40 8.59 -0.20
CA THR A 85 -1.15 9.05 0.96
C THR A 85 -1.19 10.56 1.02
N GLY A 86 -2.28 11.11 1.55
CA GLY A 86 -2.32 12.44 2.16
C GLY A 86 -1.55 12.47 3.48
N LYS A 87 -1.81 13.47 4.31
CA LYS A 87 -1.19 13.56 5.63
C LYS A 87 -1.64 12.38 6.51
N GLN A 88 -0.65 11.67 7.06
CA GLN A 88 -0.88 10.50 7.89
C GLN A 88 -0.97 10.89 9.37
N LYS A 89 -1.90 10.29 10.09
CA LYS A 89 -1.98 10.34 11.55
C LYS A 89 -1.53 8.98 12.08
N MET A 90 -0.47 8.95 12.86
CA MET A 90 0.13 7.69 13.33
C MET A 90 0.42 7.71 14.81
N ALA A 91 0.21 6.55 15.46
CA ALA A 91 0.69 6.24 16.80
C ALA A 91 1.64 5.04 16.71
N VAL A 92 2.90 5.24 17.12
CA VAL A 92 3.96 4.23 17.05
C VAL A 92 4.20 3.65 18.44
N ALA A 93 4.37 2.34 18.51
CA ALA A 93 4.70 1.58 19.72
C ALA A 93 5.78 0.53 19.42
N ASP A 94 6.31 -0.16 20.43
CA ASP A 94 7.38 -1.15 20.26
C ASP A 94 6.97 -2.36 19.40
N TRP A 95 5.67 -2.66 19.32
CA TRP A 95 5.12 -3.75 18.52
C TRP A 95 4.80 -3.37 17.06
N GLY A 96 4.86 -2.08 16.71
CA GLY A 96 4.45 -1.58 15.40
C GLY A 96 3.77 -0.21 15.47
N PHE A 97 2.77 0.01 14.63
CA PHE A 97 2.00 1.25 14.64
C PHE A 97 0.56 1.03 14.22
N ALA A 98 -0.29 2.01 14.59
CA ALA A 98 -1.64 2.18 14.05
C ALA A 98 -1.77 3.59 13.48
N GLY A 99 -2.52 3.73 12.40
CA GLY A 99 -2.70 5.02 11.75
C GLY A 99 -3.91 5.11 10.87
N GLU A 100 -4.13 6.32 10.33
CA GLU A 100 -5.17 6.67 9.40
C GLU A 100 -4.64 7.68 8.38
N ALA A 101 -4.99 7.49 7.11
CA ALA A 101 -4.72 8.46 6.06
C ALA A 101 -5.74 8.38 4.91
N GLU A 102 -5.89 9.46 4.15
CA GLU A 102 -6.50 9.39 2.82
C GLU A 102 -5.50 8.76 1.86
N PHE A 103 -5.92 7.70 1.19
CA PHE A 103 -5.17 7.05 0.09
C PHE A 103 -5.77 7.45 -1.24
N SER A 104 -4.91 7.73 -2.19
CA SER A 104 -5.23 8.02 -3.58
C SER A 104 -4.57 6.99 -4.48
N GLN A 105 -5.31 6.48 -5.48
CA GLN A 105 -4.84 5.45 -6.39
C GLN A 105 -5.46 5.63 -7.77
N PHE A 106 -4.66 5.46 -8.83
CA PHE A 106 -5.21 5.34 -10.18
C PHE A 106 -5.71 3.92 -10.43
N VAL A 107 -6.96 3.80 -10.86
CA VAL A 107 -7.62 2.51 -11.10
C VAL A 107 -8.20 2.48 -12.50
N PRO A 108 -7.88 1.47 -13.34
CA PRO A 108 -8.55 1.28 -14.62
C PRO A 108 -10.06 1.03 -14.43
N GLY A 109 -10.91 1.61 -15.27
CA GLY A 109 -12.37 1.50 -15.14
C GLY A 109 -12.89 0.06 -15.15
N LYS A 110 -12.24 -0.84 -15.90
CA LYS A 110 -12.55 -2.28 -15.90
C LYS A 110 -12.35 -2.96 -14.53
N MET A 111 -11.58 -2.34 -13.63
CA MET A 111 -11.31 -2.83 -12.27
C MET A 111 -12.21 -2.17 -11.22
N LEU A 112 -13.01 -1.16 -11.62
CA LEU A 112 -14.01 -0.47 -10.78
C LEU A 112 -15.37 -1.18 -10.83
N GLY A 113 -15.39 -2.50 -10.94
CA GLY A 113 -16.58 -3.31 -10.71
C GLY A 113 -16.99 -3.30 -9.25
N ASP A 114 -17.58 -4.35 -8.76
CA ASP A 114 -18.10 -4.45 -7.39
C ASP A 114 -17.00 -4.29 -6.32
N ASN A 115 -15.71 -4.29 -6.74
CA ASN A 115 -14.56 -4.20 -5.80
C ASN A 115 -13.20 -4.19 -6.51
N VAL A 116 -12.25 -3.40 -6.04
CA VAL A 116 -10.85 -3.44 -6.51
C VAL A 116 -10.24 -4.83 -6.29
N PHE A 117 -10.61 -5.52 -5.20
CA PHE A 117 -10.13 -6.87 -4.88
C PHE A 117 -11.09 -7.98 -5.33
N GLY A 118 -12.37 -7.69 -5.58
CA GLY A 118 -13.33 -8.67 -6.09
C GLY A 118 -13.05 -9.12 -7.52
N SER A 119 -12.29 -8.34 -8.29
CA SER A 119 -11.82 -8.72 -9.61
C SER A 119 -10.64 -9.71 -9.59
N LEU A 120 -10.07 -10.01 -8.41
CA LEU A 120 -9.10 -11.09 -8.23
C LEU A 120 -9.76 -12.47 -8.14
N ASP A 121 -11.08 -12.52 -7.95
CA ASP A 121 -11.86 -13.75 -7.95
C ASP A 121 -12.69 -13.82 -9.25
N GLU A 122 -12.30 -14.71 -10.18
CA GLU A 122 -12.98 -14.92 -11.46
C GLU A 122 -14.46 -15.34 -11.34
N SER A 123 -14.96 -15.58 -10.13
CA SER A 123 -16.31 -16.09 -9.86
C SER A 123 -17.40 -15.01 -9.75
N THR A 124 -17.06 -13.73 -9.65
CA THR A 124 -18.04 -12.65 -9.55
C THR A 124 -18.40 -12.09 -10.93
N SER A 125 -19.48 -12.60 -11.51
CA SER A 125 -20.05 -12.10 -12.75
C SER A 125 -20.65 -10.71 -12.57
N SER A 126 -20.11 -9.76 -13.33
CA SER A 126 -20.48 -8.36 -13.50
C SER A 126 -21.98 -8.06 -13.55
N SER A 127 -22.47 -7.28 -12.60
CA SER A 127 -23.44 -6.23 -12.92
C SER A 127 -22.76 -5.23 -13.86
N ALA A 128 -23.47 -4.69 -14.86
CA ALA A 128 -22.92 -3.74 -15.81
C ALA A 128 -22.24 -2.59 -15.03
N SER A 129 -20.93 -2.45 -15.17
CA SER A 129 -20.15 -1.45 -14.46
C SER A 129 -20.67 -0.06 -14.80
N GLU A 130 -20.92 0.77 -13.79
CA GLU A 130 -21.26 2.19 -13.95
C GLU A 130 -20.09 2.98 -14.58
N TYR A 131 -18.89 2.37 -14.63
CA TYR A 131 -17.65 2.99 -15.07
C TYR A 131 -17.27 2.57 -16.49
N ASP A 132 -16.72 3.51 -17.25
CA ASP A 132 -16.16 3.29 -18.57
C ASP A 132 -14.90 2.42 -18.46
N ALA A 133 -14.95 1.19 -18.99
CA ALA A 133 -13.88 0.20 -18.87
C ALA A 133 -12.53 0.66 -19.47
N ASP A 134 -12.57 1.53 -20.48
CA ASP A 134 -11.39 2.03 -21.19
C ASP A 134 -10.82 3.31 -20.58
N ALA A 135 -11.45 3.83 -19.51
CA ALA A 135 -11.01 5.03 -18.83
C ALA A 135 -10.22 4.70 -17.56
N TYR A 136 -9.51 5.73 -17.05
CA TYR A 136 -8.89 5.71 -15.73
C TYR A 136 -9.64 6.59 -14.74
N TYR A 137 -9.57 6.22 -13.49
CA TYR A 137 -10.22 6.91 -12.38
C TYR A 137 -9.24 7.12 -11.23
N LEU A 138 -9.34 8.28 -10.60
CA LEU A 138 -8.69 8.54 -9.33
C LEU A 138 -9.66 8.16 -8.20
N VAL A 139 -9.31 7.10 -7.50
CA VAL A 139 -10.02 6.64 -6.31
C VAL A 139 -9.34 7.22 -5.08
N ARG A 140 -10.10 7.89 -4.21
CA ARG A 140 -9.65 8.34 -2.90
C ARG A 140 -10.51 7.72 -1.84
N ARG A 141 -9.88 7.30 -0.75
CA ARG A 141 -10.56 6.69 0.41
C ARG A 141 -9.72 6.81 1.66
N THR A 142 -10.35 6.92 2.80
CA THR A 142 -9.66 6.86 4.09
C THR A 142 -9.43 5.40 4.47
N LEU A 143 -8.19 5.07 4.78
CA LEU A 143 -7.82 3.77 5.32
C LEU A 143 -7.30 3.94 6.75
N ALA A 144 -7.81 3.10 7.66
CA ALA A 144 -7.17 2.83 8.94
C ALA A 144 -6.26 1.61 8.76
N PHE A 145 -5.07 1.66 9.34
CA PHE A 145 -4.09 0.59 9.20
C PHE A 145 -3.37 0.28 10.50
N VAL A 146 -3.08 -1.01 10.72
CA VAL A 146 -2.34 -1.50 11.88
C VAL A 146 -1.27 -2.46 11.36
N TRP A 147 -0.01 -2.08 11.54
CA TRP A 147 1.13 -2.86 11.08
C TRP A 147 1.93 -3.38 12.26
N HIS A 148 2.25 -4.67 12.21
CA HIS A 148 2.93 -5.38 13.28
C HIS A 148 4.38 -5.69 12.88
N TYR A 149 5.29 -5.49 13.82
CA TYR A 149 6.73 -5.74 13.63
C TYR A 149 7.26 -6.68 14.70
N ASP A 150 8.27 -7.46 14.34
CA ASP A 150 8.99 -8.29 15.30
C ASP A 150 10.09 -7.51 16.04
N ASN A 151 10.84 -8.19 16.91
CA ASN A 151 11.90 -7.56 17.70
C ASN A 151 13.11 -7.08 16.85
N ASP A 152 13.28 -7.61 15.64
CA ASP A 152 14.29 -7.21 14.66
C ASP A 152 13.77 -6.12 13.72
N VAL A 153 12.56 -5.61 13.99
CA VAL A 153 11.87 -4.57 13.21
C VAL A 153 11.59 -5.02 11.77
N ARG A 154 11.31 -6.30 11.57
CA ARG A 154 10.79 -6.84 10.32
C ARG A 154 9.26 -6.86 10.35
N LEU A 155 8.62 -6.54 9.23
CA LEU A 155 7.18 -6.55 9.13
C LEU A 155 6.64 -7.98 9.31
N ILE A 156 5.77 -8.17 10.31
CA ILE A 156 5.01 -9.40 10.53
C ILE A 156 3.78 -9.42 9.64
N GLY A 157 3.12 -8.26 9.51
CA GLY A 157 1.93 -8.15 8.67
C GLY A 157 1.26 -6.80 8.79
N GLU A 158 0.40 -6.54 7.82
CA GLU A 158 -0.40 -5.34 7.74
C GLU A 158 -1.89 -5.64 7.75
N HIS A 159 -2.61 -4.91 8.58
CA HIS A 159 -4.06 -4.92 8.63
C HIS A 159 -4.56 -3.56 8.12
N VAL A 160 -5.41 -3.57 7.10
CA VAL A 160 -5.93 -2.38 6.45
C VAL A 160 -7.46 -2.43 6.42
N TYR A 161 -8.10 -1.31 6.74
CA TYR A 161 -9.55 -1.20 6.84
C TYR A 161 -10.03 0.08 6.15
N GLU A 162 -10.92 -0.06 5.16
CA GLU A 162 -11.51 1.07 4.44
C GLU A 162 -12.69 1.68 5.21
N ASP A 163 -12.70 3.01 5.32
CA ASP A 163 -13.95 3.74 5.54
C ASP A 163 -14.67 3.90 4.20
N ALA A 164 -15.61 2.98 3.92
CA ALA A 164 -16.35 2.96 2.67
C ALA A 164 -17.16 4.26 2.44
N SER A 165 -17.53 4.99 3.50
CA SER A 165 -18.27 6.25 3.39
C SER A 165 -17.40 7.42 2.87
N SER A 166 -16.08 7.30 2.97
CA SER A 166 -15.12 8.31 2.52
C SER A 166 -14.75 8.20 1.04
N LYS A 167 -15.14 7.10 0.38
CA LYS A 167 -14.71 6.77 -0.99
C LYS A 167 -15.25 7.73 -2.01
N THR A 168 -14.35 8.24 -2.85
CA THR A 168 -14.68 9.02 -4.05
C THR A 168 -14.02 8.43 -5.28
N VAL A 169 -14.71 8.50 -6.43
CA VAL A 169 -14.24 7.97 -7.70
C VAL A 169 -14.43 9.05 -8.77
N ASN A 170 -13.34 9.53 -9.36
CA ASN A 170 -13.37 10.61 -10.34
C ASN A 170 -12.63 10.19 -11.61
N LYS A 171 -13.27 10.30 -12.77
CA LYS A 171 -12.63 10.05 -14.06
C LYS A 171 -11.48 11.04 -14.26
N VAL A 172 -10.33 10.55 -14.76
CA VAL A 172 -9.15 11.37 -15.04
C VAL A 172 -8.73 11.22 -16.50
N ALA A 173 -8.00 12.22 -17.01
CA ALA A 173 -7.43 12.14 -18.33
C ALA A 173 -6.25 11.14 -18.33
N SER A 174 -6.07 10.41 -19.44
CA SER A 174 -5.02 9.39 -19.54
C SER A 174 -3.61 9.95 -19.36
N GLU A 175 -3.40 11.20 -19.78
CA GLU A 175 -2.13 11.93 -19.63
C GLU A 175 -1.79 12.30 -18.20
N ASP A 176 -2.77 12.30 -17.29
CA ASP A 176 -2.58 12.58 -15.87
C ASP A 176 -2.23 11.32 -15.07
N VAL A 177 -2.37 10.13 -15.69
CA VAL A 177 -2.09 8.86 -15.02
C VAL A 177 -0.59 8.62 -14.92
N ILE A 178 -0.12 8.38 -13.71
CA ILE A 178 1.27 7.97 -13.46
C ILE A 178 1.34 6.45 -13.55
N SER A 179 2.12 5.92 -14.51
CA SER A 179 2.39 4.50 -14.60
C SER A 179 3.38 4.02 -13.53
N GLY A 180 3.38 2.72 -13.22
CA GLY A 180 4.35 2.11 -12.29
C GLY A 180 5.80 2.37 -12.69
N SER A 181 6.12 2.30 -13.98
CA SER A 181 7.48 2.62 -14.48
C SER A 181 7.86 4.09 -14.24
N ARG A 182 6.91 5.01 -14.37
CA ARG A 182 7.15 6.43 -14.08
C ARG A 182 7.29 6.68 -12.58
N ALA A 183 6.48 6.03 -11.77
CA ALA A 183 6.59 6.10 -10.31
C ALA A 183 7.95 5.58 -9.85
N ALA A 184 8.41 4.43 -10.36
CA ALA A 184 9.72 3.88 -10.05
C ALA A 184 10.87 4.88 -10.34
N GLN A 185 10.87 5.52 -11.51
CA GLN A 185 11.85 6.57 -11.86
C GLN A 185 11.84 7.76 -10.90
N LEU A 186 10.64 8.23 -10.52
CA LEU A 186 10.49 9.37 -9.61
C LEU A 186 10.96 9.05 -8.19
N LEU A 187 10.84 7.82 -7.76
CA LEU A 187 11.12 7.40 -6.38
C LEU A 187 12.56 6.88 -6.19
N GLU A 188 13.28 6.55 -7.27
CA GLU A 188 14.62 5.95 -7.21
C GLU A 188 15.60 6.71 -6.29
N SER A 189 15.61 8.04 -6.39
CA SER A 189 16.54 8.89 -5.61
C SER A 189 16.13 9.09 -4.15
N VAL A 190 14.92 8.70 -3.75
CA VAL A 190 14.39 8.97 -2.39
C VAL A 190 14.21 7.71 -1.54
N ILE A 191 14.25 6.52 -2.15
CA ILE A 191 14.07 5.24 -1.42
C ILE A 191 15.12 5.10 -0.32
N ASP A 192 16.39 5.32 -0.64
CA ASP A 192 17.54 5.09 0.24
C ASP A 192 17.92 6.30 1.12
N LYS A 193 16.99 7.25 1.33
CA LYS A 193 17.24 8.43 2.18
C LYS A 193 17.64 8.06 3.61
N TYR A 194 17.08 6.98 4.15
CA TYR A 194 17.43 6.44 5.46
C TYR A 194 17.97 5.01 5.27
N GLU A 195 19.08 4.72 5.97
CA GLU A 195 19.61 3.36 6.03
C GLU A 195 18.65 2.45 6.81
N LEU A 196 18.50 1.21 6.32
CA LEU A 196 17.79 0.19 7.09
C LEU A 196 18.58 -0.10 8.37
N PRO A 197 17.89 -0.36 9.47
CA PRO A 197 18.54 -0.80 10.70
C PRO A 197 19.29 -2.12 10.45
N GLU A 198 20.54 -2.16 10.92
CA GLU A 198 21.30 -3.41 11.04
C GLU A 198 20.71 -4.32 12.13
#